data_e6f258d7e3de3eff0ed6ae1b5081a835
#
_entry.id   e6f258d7e3de3eff0ed6ae1b5081a835
#
_cell.length_a   1.000
_cell.length_b   1.000
_cell.length_c   1.000
_cell.angle_alpha   90.00
_cell.angle_beta   90.00
_cell.angle_gamma   90.00
#
_symmetry.space_group_name_H-M   'P 1'
#
loop_
_entity.id
_entity.type
_entity.pdbx_description
1 polymer ?
#
loop_
_entity_poly.entity_id
_entity_poly.type
_entity_poly.pdbx_seq_one_letter_code
_entity_poly.pdbx_strand_id
1 'polypeptide(L)'
;ETLPAFKGLSRDMEKAGEEWQEWGIHELAETEPLPGEWNTKLSDFQKLMLVRAVRPDRITGALSQFVERVMGSEYVNQDAFDAETMMGETGPSTPIFFILFPGYSPSKEIEALANKLGKTADNGQLTMISMGQGQEPVAESVLDKYTKNGGWVFLDNVHLMQGWIPSLERKLEIAAESAHRDFRCFFSAEPINGAPFAKIVPESILQTCIKISNEPPSDLKSNMRRALAPFSQDVLDRSTTEEKKTVHTAVLFALCFYHSLLLGRKKFGVGIGIGLGSGLGYCRGYSFNM
;
A
#
# COMPACT_ATOMS: atom_id res chain seq x y z
N GLU A 1 -31.52 22.22 4.36
CA GLU A 1 -31.80 23.46 5.11
C GLU A 1 -32.31 23.21 6.57
N THR A 2 -32.40 21.97 7.02
CA THR A 2 -32.78 21.66 8.44
C THR A 2 -31.75 22.20 9.44
N LEU A 3 -30.49 22.39 9.02
CA LEU A 3 -29.45 23.00 9.83
C LEU A 3 -29.43 24.53 9.66
N PRO A 4 -29.40 25.31 10.75
CA PRO A 4 -29.42 26.78 10.69
C PRO A 4 -28.36 27.42 9.78
N ALA A 5 -27.17 26.81 9.69
CA ALA A 5 -26.08 27.29 8.87
C ALA A 5 -26.41 27.33 7.35
N PHE A 6 -27.28 26.44 6.87
CA PHE A 6 -27.68 26.34 5.46
C PHE A 6 -28.99 27.05 5.15
N LYS A 7 -29.54 27.79 6.10
CA LYS A 7 -30.81 28.49 5.88
C LYS A 7 -30.68 29.55 4.79
N GLY A 8 -31.50 29.44 3.76
CA GLY A 8 -31.50 30.33 2.60
C GLY A 8 -30.59 29.89 1.44
N LEU A 9 -29.86 28.78 1.59
CA LEU A 9 -28.97 28.28 0.54
C LEU A 9 -29.71 27.94 -0.75
N SER A 10 -30.82 27.21 -0.70
CA SER A 10 -31.62 26.85 -1.88
C SER A 10 -32.10 28.09 -2.66
N ARG A 11 -32.57 29.11 -1.93
CA ARG A 11 -33.00 30.36 -2.54
C ARG A 11 -31.84 31.11 -3.23
N ASP A 12 -30.64 31.05 -2.62
CA ASP A 12 -29.47 31.69 -3.18
C ASP A 12 -28.97 30.96 -4.43
N MET A 13 -28.99 29.62 -4.40
CA MET A 13 -28.69 28.77 -5.55
C MET A 13 -29.64 29.04 -6.74
N GLU A 14 -30.92 29.31 -6.45
CA GLU A 14 -31.87 29.70 -7.50
C GLU A 14 -31.61 31.10 -8.05
N LYS A 15 -31.18 32.05 -7.20
CA LYS A 15 -30.92 33.44 -7.62
C LYS A 15 -29.60 33.60 -8.36
N ALA A 16 -28.54 32.95 -7.90
CA ALA A 16 -27.18 33.01 -8.44
C ALA A 16 -26.86 31.71 -9.21
N GLY A 17 -27.82 31.20 -9.98
CA GLY A 17 -27.74 29.89 -10.63
C GLY A 17 -26.52 29.72 -11.54
N GLU A 18 -26.11 30.78 -12.26
CA GLU A 18 -24.94 30.75 -13.13
C GLU A 18 -23.64 30.54 -12.34
N GLU A 19 -23.44 31.26 -11.23
CA GLU A 19 -22.24 31.12 -10.39
C GLU A 19 -22.17 29.73 -9.74
N TRP A 20 -23.30 29.21 -9.25
CA TRP A 20 -23.38 27.87 -8.68
C TRP A 20 -23.17 26.78 -9.72
N GLN A 21 -23.63 26.99 -10.95
CA GLN A 21 -23.40 26.09 -12.06
C GLN A 21 -21.93 26.08 -12.45
N GLU A 22 -21.30 27.25 -12.58
CA GLU A 22 -19.88 27.38 -12.89
C GLU A 22 -19.02 26.68 -11.84
N TRP A 23 -19.28 26.93 -10.55
CA TRP A 23 -18.63 26.21 -9.47
C TRP A 23 -18.89 24.70 -9.54
N GLY A 24 -20.11 24.30 -9.82
CA GLY A 24 -20.51 22.89 -9.89
C GLY A 24 -19.89 22.10 -11.02
N ILE A 25 -19.56 22.72 -12.16
CA ILE A 25 -18.91 22.05 -13.30
C ILE A 25 -17.38 22.12 -13.24
N HIS A 26 -16.84 22.90 -12.31
CA HIS A 26 -15.38 23.01 -12.18
C HIS A 26 -14.74 21.65 -11.89
N GLU A 27 -13.60 21.36 -12.53
CA GLU A 27 -12.91 20.07 -12.39
C GLU A 27 -12.49 19.78 -10.94
N LEU A 28 -12.05 20.82 -10.23
CA LEU A 28 -11.63 20.76 -8.84
C LEU A 28 -12.49 21.70 -7.98
N ALA A 29 -13.80 21.48 -7.98
CA ALA A 29 -14.76 22.36 -7.29
C ALA A 29 -14.45 22.54 -5.79
N GLU A 30 -13.83 21.54 -5.16
CA GLU A 30 -13.43 21.59 -3.76
C GLU A 30 -12.28 22.56 -3.46
N THR A 31 -11.50 22.98 -4.48
CA THR A 31 -10.43 23.96 -4.32
C THR A 31 -10.92 25.39 -4.50
N GLU A 32 -12.04 25.55 -5.18
CA GLU A 32 -12.61 26.85 -5.50
C GLU A 32 -13.46 27.40 -4.35
N PRO A 33 -13.46 28.71 -4.14
CA PRO A 33 -14.32 29.34 -3.16
C PRO A 33 -15.81 29.13 -3.52
N LEU A 34 -16.63 28.92 -2.51
CA LEU A 34 -18.09 28.85 -2.74
C LEU A 34 -18.61 30.19 -3.21
N PRO A 35 -19.65 30.19 -4.09
CA PRO A 35 -20.26 31.40 -4.57
C PRO A 35 -20.83 32.31 -3.45
N GLY A 36 -20.78 33.61 -3.65
CA GLY A 36 -21.33 34.60 -2.76
C GLY A 36 -20.74 34.58 -1.35
N GLU A 37 -21.58 34.82 -0.34
CA GLU A 37 -21.17 34.86 1.06
C GLU A 37 -20.96 33.47 1.69
N TRP A 38 -21.27 32.39 0.99
CA TRP A 38 -21.26 31.03 1.55
C TRP A 38 -19.85 30.56 1.88
N ASN A 39 -18.86 31.10 1.21
CA ASN A 39 -17.46 30.75 1.51
C ASN A 39 -17.03 31.22 2.90
N THR A 40 -17.54 32.33 3.38
CA THR A 40 -17.23 32.91 4.70
C THR A 40 -18.19 32.47 5.78
N LYS A 41 -19.45 32.22 5.40
CA LYS A 41 -20.56 31.84 6.31
C LYS A 41 -20.46 30.40 6.81
N LEU A 42 -19.97 29.49 5.98
CA LEU A 42 -19.86 28.07 6.31
C LEU A 42 -18.49 27.75 6.90
N SER A 43 -18.47 26.96 7.96
CA SER A 43 -17.25 26.34 8.45
C SER A 43 -16.71 25.31 7.44
N ASP A 44 -15.42 25.00 7.53
CA ASP A 44 -14.79 24.05 6.61
C ASP A 44 -15.48 22.68 6.61
N PHE A 45 -15.94 22.21 7.76
CA PHE A 45 -16.70 20.97 7.85
C PHE A 45 -18.08 21.08 7.16
N GLN A 46 -18.74 22.23 7.30
CA GLN A 46 -20.03 22.48 6.62
C GLN A 46 -19.86 22.57 5.10
N LYS A 47 -18.72 23.11 4.61
CA LYS A 47 -18.39 23.07 3.17
C LYS A 47 -18.28 21.63 2.65
N LEU A 48 -17.70 20.70 3.43
CA LEU A 48 -17.68 19.28 3.05
C LEU A 48 -19.11 18.70 2.87
N MET A 49 -20.04 19.08 3.75
CA MET A 49 -21.43 18.64 3.64
C MET A 49 -22.06 19.14 2.35
N LEU A 50 -21.74 20.38 1.94
CA LEU A 50 -22.22 20.95 0.68
C LEU A 50 -21.59 20.25 -0.53
N VAL A 51 -20.28 20.03 -0.52
CA VAL A 51 -19.60 19.27 -1.57
C VAL A 51 -20.20 17.89 -1.71
N ARG A 52 -20.45 17.18 -0.61
CA ARG A 52 -21.11 15.87 -0.64
C ARG A 52 -22.50 15.91 -1.28
N ALA A 53 -23.25 16.98 -1.07
CA ALA A 53 -24.60 17.10 -1.61
C ALA A 53 -24.62 17.42 -3.11
N VAL A 54 -23.72 18.30 -3.56
CA VAL A 54 -23.69 18.82 -4.94
C VAL A 54 -22.74 18.04 -5.82
N ARG A 55 -21.55 17.68 -5.31
CA ARG A 55 -20.48 17.00 -6.02
C ARG A 55 -19.96 15.80 -5.22
N PRO A 56 -20.76 14.73 -5.08
CA PRO A 56 -20.37 13.54 -4.32
C PRO A 56 -19.13 12.85 -4.88
N ASP A 57 -18.82 13.03 -6.16
CA ASP A 57 -17.61 12.57 -6.84
C ASP A 57 -16.33 13.22 -6.30
N ARG A 58 -16.41 14.44 -5.74
CA ARG A 58 -15.30 15.24 -5.24
C ARG A 58 -15.08 15.16 -3.73
N ILE A 59 -15.94 14.45 -3.03
CA ILE A 59 -15.90 14.41 -1.55
C ILE A 59 -14.59 13.87 -0.98
N THR A 60 -13.97 12.90 -1.64
CA THR A 60 -12.69 12.34 -1.18
C THR A 60 -11.58 13.38 -1.26
N GLY A 61 -11.50 14.15 -2.36
CA GLY A 61 -10.53 15.25 -2.51
C GLY A 61 -10.76 16.35 -1.48
N ALA A 62 -12.02 16.74 -1.29
CA ALA A 62 -12.40 17.75 -0.30
C ALA A 62 -12.07 17.32 1.13
N LEU A 63 -12.28 16.06 1.47
CA LEU A 63 -11.95 15.50 2.78
C LEU A 63 -10.43 15.50 3.01
N SER A 64 -9.65 15.09 2.01
CA SER A 64 -8.19 15.12 2.09
C SER A 64 -7.68 16.53 2.34
N GLN A 65 -8.16 17.54 1.62
CA GLN A 65 -7.80 18.93 1.84
C GLN A 65 -8.21 19.45 3.24
N PHE A 66 -9.37 19.03 3.71
CA PHE A 66 -9.83 19.38 5.06
C PHE A 66 -8.89 18.80 6.12
N VAL A 67 -8.54 17.52 6.03
CA VAL A 67 -7.62 16.85 6.95
C VAL A 67 -6.24 17.52 6.89
N GLU A 68 -5.72 17.77 5.69
CA GLU A 68 -4.44 18.45 5.49
C GLU A 68 -4.40 19.83 6.17
N ARG A 69 -5.48 20.60 6.05
CA ARG A 69 -5.57 21.93 6.65
C ARG A 69 -5.69 21.90 8.18
N VAL A 70 -6.43 20.95 8.73
CA VAL A 70 -6.75 20.87 10.16
C VAL A 70 -5.69 20.10 10.94
N MET A 71 -5.14 19.03 10.38
CA MET A 71 -4.26 18.10 11.07
C MET A 71 -2.81 18.17 10.56
N GLY A 72 -2.61 18.53 9.29
CA GLY A 72 -1.30 18.58 8.64
C GLY A 72 -1.21 17.63 7.43
N SER A 73 -0.24 17.92 6.57
CA SER A 73 -0.01 17.14 5.33
C SER A 73 0.42 15.70 5.60
N GLU A 74 1.02 15.44 6.75
CA GLU A 74 1.46 14.11 7.19
C GLU A 74 0.31 13.10 7.37
N TYR A 75 -0.92 13.60 7.63
CA TYR A 75 -2.11 12.75 7.77
C TYR A 75 -2.81 12.43 6.43
N VAL A 76 -2.44 13.11 5.37
CA VAL A 76 -2.99 12.92 4.02
C VAL A 76 -2.01 12.25 3.10
N ASN A 77 -0.74 12.65 3.18
CA ASN A 77 0.32 12.06 2.39
C ASN A 77 0.84 10.83 3.15
N GLN A 78 0.68 9.67 2.56
CA GLN A 78 1.40 8.49 3.03
C GLN A 78 2.86 8.68 2.64
N ASP A 79 3.71 8.83 3.64
CA ASP A 79 5.15 8.76 3.41
C ASP A 79 5.47 7.41 2.77
N ALA A 80 6.34 7.45 1.77
CA ALA A 80 6.83 6.22 1.17
C ALA A 80 7.45 5.37 2.28
N PHE A 81 7.09 4.08 2.32
CA PHE A 81 7.67 3.15 3.28
C PHE A 81 9.19 3.24 3.24
N ASP A 82 9.78 3.70 4.34
CA ASP A 82 11.22 3.74 4.53
C ASP A 82 11.66 2.63 5.48
N ALA A 83 12.34 1.65 4.91
CA ALA A 83 12.82 0.49 5.64
C ALA A 83 13.89 0.85 6.70
N GLU A 84 14.64 1.94 6.53
CA GLU A 84 15.65 2.36 7.51
C GLU A 84 14.99 2.97 8.75
N THR A 85 14.01 3.84 8.56
CA THR A 85 13.22 4.42 9.66
C THR A 85 12.51 3.32 10.45
N MET A 86 11.88 2.38 9.76
CA MET A 86 11.25 1.22 10.39
C MET A 86 12.23 0.42 11.26
N MET A 87 13.46 0.22 10.79
CA MET A 87 14.47 -0.52 11.59
C MET A 87 14.83 0.17 12.89
N GLY A 88 14.74 1.51 12.95
CA GLY A 88 14.91 2.28 14.19
C GLY A 88 13.83 1.99 15.24
N GLU A 89 12.63 1.62 14.81
CA GLU A 89 11.48 1.33 15.67
C GLU A 89 11.39 -0.16 16.07
N THR A 90 12.20 -1.03 15.45
CA THR A 90 12.16 -2.47 15.68
C THR A 90 13.19 -2.94 16.69
N GLY A 91 12.83 -3.98 17.43
CA GLY A 91 13.69 -4.65 18.40
C GLY A 91 13.58 -6.16 18.33
N PRO A 92 14.33 -6.88 19.18
CA PRO A 92 14.22 -8.33 19.31
C PRO A 92 12.82 -8.80 19.68
N SER A 93 12.09 -7.97 20.44
CA SER A 93 10.72 -8.25 20.90
C SER A 93 9.64 -7.79 19.90
N THR A 94 10.03 -7.12 18.83
CA THR A 94 9.09 -6.53 17.87
C THR A 94 9.34 -7.12 16.47
N PRO A 95 8.77 -8.30 16.16
CA PRO A 95 8.90 -8.88 14.82
C PRO A 95 8.19 -8.02 13.79
N ILE A 96 8.57 -8.22 12.52
CA ILE A 96 8.04 -7.46 11.39
C ILE A 96 7.22 -8.39 10.51
N PHE A 97 5.96 -8.06 10.32
CA PHE A 97 5.01 -8.83 9.54
C PHE A 97 4.65 -8.15 8.23
N PHE A 98 5.01 -8.77 7.10
CA PHE A 98 4.63 -8.33 5.77
C PHE A 98 3.34 -8.99 5.33
N ILE A 99 2.34 -8.18 5.04
CA ILE A 99 1.08 -8.63 4.45
C ILE A 99 1.28 -8.70 2.94
N LEU A 100 1.26 -9.92 2.39
CA LEU A 100 1.49 -10.14 0.97
C LEU A 100 0.23 -9.87 0.15
N PHE A 101 0.44 -9.22 -0.98
CA PHE A 101 -0.56 -9.10 -2.05
C PHE A 101 -0.04 -9.81 -3.30
N PRO A 102 -0.94 -10.29 -4.18
CA PRO A 102 -0.52 -10.97 -5.39
C PRO A 102 0.49 -10.16 -6.21
N GLY A 103 1.67 -10.75 -6.42
CA GLY A 103 2.76 -10.13 -7.16
C GLY A 103 3.72 -9.23 -6.34
N TYR A 104 3.57 -9.19 -5.02
CA TYR A 104 4.52 -8.53 -4.13
C TYR A 104 5.32 -9.56 -3.32
N SER A 105 6.62 -9.39 -3.26
CA SER A 105 7.52 -10.15 -2.37
C SER A 105 8.49 -9.19 -1.71
N PRO A 106 8.56 -9.16 -0.36
CA PRO A 106 9.44 -8.28 0.39
C PRO A 106 10.90 -8.75 0.40
N SER A 107 11.19 -9.94 -0.13
CA SER A 107 12.51 -10.58 -0.07
C SER A 107 13.63 -9.66 -0.57
N LYS A 108 13.43 -9.01 -1.73
CA LYS A 108 14.43 -8.10 -2.32
C LYS A 108 14.63 -6.83 -1.48
N GLU A 109 13.57 -6.31 -0.89
CA GLU A 109 13.63 -5.12 -0.03
C GLU A 109 14.38 -5.42 1.26
N ILE A 110 14.11 -6.58 1.88
CA ILE A 110 14.81 -7.05 3.09
C ILE A 110 16.29 -7.31 2.78
N GLU A 111 16.60 -7.95 1.66
CA GLU A 111 17.98 -8.21 1.23
C GLU A 111 18.75 -6.91 0.97
N ALA A 112 18.14 -5.95 0.26
CA ALA A 112 18.73 -4.65 0.01
C ALA A 112 18.99 -3.86 1.30
N LEU A 113 18.04 -3.88 2.23
CA LEU A 113 18.19 -3.27 3.55
C LEU A 113 19.30 -3.94 4.38
N ALA A 114 19.33 -5.27 4.39
CA ALA A 114 20.33 -6.04 5.09
C ALA A 114 21.75 -5.77 4.54
N ASN A 115 21.88 -5.70 3.22
CA ASN A 115 23.14 -5.35 2.55
C ASN A 115 23.61 -3.93 2.92
N LYS A 116 22.73 -2.94 2.96
CA LYS A 116 23.05 -1.57 3.42
C LYS A 116 23.59 -1.56 4.86
N LEU A 117 23.03 -2.38 5.72
CA LEU A 117 23.41 -2.47 7.13
C LEU A 117 24.55 -3.50 7.39
N GLY A 118 25.15 -4.02 6.32
CA GLY A 118 26.28 -4.97 6.41
C GLY A 118 25.88 -6.36 6.92
N LYS A 119 24.59 -6.69 6.92
CA LYS A 119 24.07 -7.99 7.33
C LYS A 119 23.71 -8.83 6.10
N THR A 120 24.69 -9.56 5.59
CA THR A 120 24.54 -10.34 4.34
C THR A 120 24.35 -11.83 4.64
N ALA A 121 23.83 -12.55 3.66
CA ALA A 121 23.78 -14.01 3.73
C ALA A 121 25.19 -14.62 3.75
N ASP A 122 26.15 -14.01 3.04
CA ASP A 122 27.54 -14.47 2.96
C ASP A 122 28.26 -14.41 4.32
N ASN A 123 27.98 -13.39 5.12
CA ASN A 123 28.54 -13.30 6.49
C ASN A 123 27.73 -14.08 7.54
N GLY A 124 26.69 -14.78 7.12
CA GLY A 124 25.85 -15.63 7.97
C GLY A 124 24.98 -14.85 8.97
N GLN A 125 24.69 -13.57 8.70
CA GLN A 125 23.86 -12.70 9.53
C GLN A 125 22.43 -12.51 9.01
N LEU A 126 22.15 -12.98 7.78
CA LEU A 126 20.83 -13.03 7.20
C LEU A 126 20.51 -14.45 6.72
N THR A 127 19.37 -14.97 7.08
CA THR A 127 18.85 -16.22 6.51
C THR A 127 17.41 -16.01 6.08
N MET A 128 17.12 -16.37 4.83
CA MET A 128 15.78 -16.30 4.23
C MET A 128 15.28 -17.73 4.02
N ILE A 129 14.11 -18.04 4.52
CA ILE A 129 13.51 -19.37 4.45
C ILE A 129 12.11 -19.23 3.88
N SER A 130 11.88 -19.85 2.72
CA SER A 130 10.52 -19.97 2.19
C SER A 130 9.85 -21.15 2.90
N MET A 131 8.81 -20.82 3.67
CA MET A 131 8.12 -21.81 4.49
C MET A 131 7.30 -22.75 3.60
N GLY A 132 7.64 -24.02 3.67
CA GLY A 132 7.00 -25.10 2.95
C GLY A 132 7.20 -26.39 3.71
N GLN A 133 6.62 -27.46 3.22
CA GLN A 133 6.65 -28.76 3.88
C GLN A 133 8.09 -29.21 4.18
N GLY A 134 8.40 -29.47 5.43
CA GLY A 134 9.71 -29.94 5.87
C GLY A 134 10.72 -28.84 6.21
N GLN A 135 10.34 -27.56 6.13
CA GLN A 135 11.21 -26.42 6.47
C GLN A 135 11.15 -26.02 7.95
N GLU A 136 10.21 -26.55 8.72
CA GLU A 136 10.00 -26.22 10.12
C GLU A 136 11.25 -26.44 10.99
N PRO A 137 11.97 -27.56 10.90
CA PRO A 137 13.18 -27.81 11.74
C PRO A 137 14.30 -26.82 11.36
N VAL A 138 14.40 -26.45 10.09
CA VAL A 138 15.40 -25.48 9.62
C VAL A 138 15.09 -24.10 10.20
N ALA A 139 13.83 -23.66 10.11
CA ALA A 139 13.38 -22.40 10.66
C ALA A 139 13.60 -22.33 12.18
N GLU A 140 13.28 -23.38 12.92
CA GLU A 140 13.51 -23.45 14.37
C GLU A 140 15.00 -23.37 14.72
N SER A 141 15.84 -24.10 14.01
CA SER A 141 17.30 -24.09 14.23
C SER A 141 17.89 -22.70 13.98
N VAL A 142 17.43 -22.01 12.92
CA VAL A 142 17.91 -20.65 12.58
C VAL A 142 17.41 -19.63 13.60
N LEU A 143 16.13 -19.73 14.03
CA LEU A 143 15.58 -18.88 15.08
C LEU A 143 16.37 -19.02 16.38
N ASP A 144 16.64 -20.25 16.83
CA ASP A 144 17.41 -20.52 18.05
C ASP A 144 18.86 -20.01 17.95
N LYS A 145 19.48 -20.16 16.79
CA LYS A 145 20.83 -19.64 16.53
C LYS A 145 20.88 -18.11 16.62
N TYR A 146 19.95 -17.44 15.93
CA TYR A 146 19.98 -15.98 15.85
C TYR A 146 19.43 -15.30 17.10
N THR A 147 18.53 -15.93 17.82
CA THR A 147 18.12 -15.47 19.16
C THR A 147 19.33 -15.36 20.09
N LYS A 148 20.28 -16.30 20.04
CA LYS A 148 21.49 -16.31 20.89
C LYS A 148 22.60 -15.38 20.37
N ASN A 149 22.86 -15.41 19.07
CA ASN A 149 24.06 -14.81 18.49
C ASN A 149 23.79 -13.47 17.79
N GLY A 150 22.55 -13.08 17.64
CA GLY A 150 22.13 -12.00 16.77
C GLY A 150 22.06 -12.45 15.30
N GLY A 151 21.37 -11.66 14.50
CA GLY A 151 21.16 -11.93 13.08
C GLY A 151 19.70 -11.77 12.68
N TRP A 152 19.46 -11.80 11.38
CA TRP A 152 18.16 -11.56 10.77
C TRP A 152 17.62 -12.84 10.14
N VAL A 153 16.38 -13.18 10.45
CA VAL A 153 15.66 -14.28 9.83
C VAL A 153 14.42 -13.76 9.13
N PHE A 154 14.25 -14.16 7.88
CA PHE A 154 13.03 -13.92 7.13
C PHE A 154 12.34 -15.25 6.83
N LEU A 155 11.12 -15.41 7.33
CA LEU A 155 10.24 -16.55 7.12
C LEU A 155 9.17 -16.17 6.11
N ASP A 156 9.35 -16.58 4.87
CA ASP A 156 8.43 -16.24 3.78
C ASP A 156 7.27 -17.24 3.72
N ASN A 157 6.05 -16.72 3.51
CA ASN A 157 4.82 -17.52 3.34
C ASN A 157 4.45 -18.41 4.54
N VAL A 158 4.52 -17.90 5.76
CA VAL A 158 4.20 -18.67 6.98
C VAL A 158 2.76 -19.21 7.00
N HIS A 159 1.84 -18.63 6.23
CA HIS A 159 0.46 -19.08 6.10
C HIS A 159 0.33 -20.51 5.53
N LEU A 160 1.36 -21.00 4.83
CA LEU A 160 1.38 -22.38 4.30
C LEU A 160 1.58 -23.42 5.40
N MET A 161 2.08 -23.01 6.59
CA MET A 161 2.46 -23.87 7.69
C MET A 161 1.65 -23.57 8.96
N GLN A 162 0.33 -23.54 8.83
CA GLN A 162 -0.59 -23.17 9.93
C GLN A 162 -0.40 -24.03 11.20
N GLY A 163 -0.10 -25.32 11.06
CA GLY A 163 0.15 -26.21 12.19
C GLY A 163 1.42 -25.89 12.96
N TRP A 164 2.37 -25.18 12.37
CA TRP A 164 3.63 -24.78 13.00
C TRP A 164 3.59 -23.40 13.65
N ILE A 165 2.61 -22.58 13.32
CA ILE A 165 2.51 -21.20 13.86
C ILE A 165 2.54 -21.14 15.40
N PRO A 166 1.94 -22.06 16.15
CA PRO A 166 2.09 -22.08 17.62
C PRO A 166 3.53 -22.26 18.09
N SER A 167 4.37 -23.00 17.34
CA SER A 167 5.80 -23.11 17.61
C SER A 167 6.54 -21.79 17.35
N LEU A 168 6.19 -21.10 16.26
CA LEU A 168 6.70 -19.77 15.95
C LEU A 168 6.35 -18.77 17.07
N GLU A 169 5.10 -18.76 17.53
CA GLU A 169 4.65 -17.91 18.63
C GLU A 169 5.51 -18.08 19.87
N ARG A 170 5.68 -19.32 20.33
CA ARG A 170 6.53 -19.63 21.47
C ARG A 170 7.99 -19.21 21.29
N LYS A 171 8.55 -19.38 20.09
CA LYS A 171 9.92 -18.92 19.77
C LYS A 171 10.05 -17.40 19.82
N LEU A 172 9.05 -16.68 19.34
CA LEU A 172 9.02 -15.20 19.39
C LEU A 172 8.85 -14.70 20.83
N GLU A 173 8.06 -15.37 21.66
CA GLU A 173 7.94 -15.05 23.10
C GLU A 173 9.30 -15.21 23.82
N ILE A 174 10.00 -16.31 23.60
CA ILE A 174 11.34 -16.54 24.16
C ILE A 174 12.32 -15.49 23.66
N ALA A 175 12.25 -15.14 22.37
CA ALA A 175 13.09 -14.09 21.78
C ALA A 175 12.82 -12.72 22.41
N ALA A 176 11.56 -12.41 22.70
CA ALA A 176 11.20 -11.14 23.34
C ALA A 176 11.86 -10.95 24.71
N GLU A 177 12.08 -12.04 25.45
CA GLU A 177 12.67 -12.02 26.80
C GLU A 177 14.20 -12.07 26.80
N SER A 178 14.81 -12.81 25.87
CA SER A 178 16.23 -13.20 25.98
C SER A 178 17.06 -13.07 24.73
N ALA A 179 16.51 -12.53 23.64
CA ALA A 179 17.25 -12.47 22.38
C ALA A 179 18.35 -11.41 22.38
N HIS A 180 19.40 -11.69 21.59
CA HIS A 180 20.45 -10.73 21.31
C HIS A 180 19.89 -9.45 20.71
N ARG A 181 20.42 -8.28 21.09
CA ARG A 181 19.93 -6.97 20.64
C ARG A 181 19.84 -6.80 19.12
N ASP A 182 20.70 -7.50 18.36
CA ASP A 182 20.76 -7.44 16.90
C ASP A 182 19.88 -8.50 16.22
N PHE A 183 19.12 -9.29 16.99
CA PHE A 183 18.14 -10.22 16.44
C PHE A 183 16.96 -9.48 15.84
N ARG A 184 16.57 -9.88 14.63
CA ARG A 184 15.32 -9.42 14.00
C ARG A 184 14.65 -10.59 13.31
N CYS A 185 13.34 -10.68 13.49
CA CYS A 185 12.50 -11.65 12.81
C CYS A 185 11.53 -10.95 11.88
N PHE A 186 11.61 -11.30 10.63
CA PHE A 186 10.67 -10.89 9.59
C PHE A 186 9.87 -12.10 9.17
N PHE A 187 8.59 -11.93 8.93
CA PHE A 187 7.77 -12.98 8.34
C PHE A 187 6.70 -12.41 7.42
N SER A 188 6.24 -13.23 6.49
CA SER A 188 5.23 -12.82 5.52
C SER A 188 4.08 -13.82 5.45
N ALA A 189 2.88 -13.33 5.18
CA ALA A 189 1.73 -14.17 4.91
C ALA A 189 0.77 -13.51 3.92
N GLU A 190 0.11 -14.33 3.10
CA GLU A 190 -1.01 -13.89 2.27
C GLU A 190 -2.32 -13.97 3.05
N PRO A 191 -3.25 -13.00 2.85
CA PRO A 191 -4.60 -13.11 3.35
C PRO A 191 -5.34 -14.22 2.63
N ILE A 192 -5.96 -15.13 3.37
CA ILE A 192 -6.87 -16.12 2.79
C ILE A 192 -8.20 -15.43 2.50
N ASN A 193 -8.67 -15.52 1.26
CA ASN A 193 -9.94 -14.94 0.84
C ASN A 193 -11.09 -15.37 1.78
N GLY A 194 -11.74 -14.39 2.40
CA GLY A 194 -12.86 -14.61 3.30
C GLY A 194 -12.51 -15.01 4.74
N ALA A 195 -11.23 -15.12 5.09
CA ALA A 195 -10.80 -15.36 6.46
C ALA A 195 -10.04 -14.15 7.03
N PRO A 196 -10.36 -13.70 8.25
CA PRO A 196 -9.55 -12.68 8.93
C PRO A 196 -8.14 -13.22 9.22
N PHE A 197 -7.13 -12.35 9.16
CA PHE A 197 -5.73 -12.72 9.46
C PHE A 197 -5.54 -13.41 10.81
N ALA A 198 -6.37 -13.08 11.80
CA ALA A 198 -6.36 -13.71 13.11
C ALA A 198 -6.58 -15.24 13.09
N LYS A 199 -7.09 -15.80 11.98
CA LYS A 199 -7.19 -17.26 11.78
C LYS A 199 -5.92 -17.88 11.19
N ILE A 200 -5.05 -17.05 10.61
CA ILE A 200 -3.80 -17.49 9.98
C ILE A 200 -2.65 -17.31 10.95
N VAL A 201 -2.57 -16.11 11.53
CA VAL A 201 -1.55 -15.73 12.51
C VAL A 201 -2.27 -15.40 13.81
N PRO A 202 -1.84 -15.95 14.96
CA PRO A 202 -2.44 -15.67 16.27
C PRO A 202 -2.45 -14.17 16.59
N GLU A 203 -3.46 -13.75 17.31
CA GLU A 203 -3.62 -12.35 17.69
C GLU A 203 -2.46 -11.85 18.57
N SER A 204 -1.89 -12.70 19.41
CA SER A 204 -0.69 -12.44 20.20
C SER A 204 0.50 -11.96 19.35
N ILE A 205 0.78 -12.67 18.25
CA ILE A 205 1.82 -12.27 17.30
C ILE A 205 1.42 -10.96 16.60
N LEU A 206 0.15 -10.84 16.18
CA LEU A 206 -0.32 -9.64 15.49
C LEU A 206 -0.26 -8.38 16.36
N GLN A 207 -0.45 -8.51 17.68
CA GLN A 207 -0.38 -7.37 18.58
C GLN A 207 1.06 -6.90 18.84
N THR A 208 2.02 -7.80 18.83
CA THR A 208 3.42 -7.51 19.12
C THR A 208 4.25 -7.11 17.92
N CYS A 209 3.80 -7.40 16.69
CA CYS A 209 4.54 -7.13 15.47
C CYS A 209 4.20 -5.77 14.84
N ILE A 210 5.18 -5.22 14.13
CA ILE A 210 4.95 -4.13 13.18
C ILE A 210 4.40 -4.73 11.90
N LYS A 211 3.23 -4.28 11.49
CA LYS A 211 2.54 -4.75 10.28
C LYS A 211 2.83 -3.83 9.11
N ILE A 212 3.36 -4.39 8.04
CA ILE A 212 3.66 -3.68 6.80
C ILE A 212 2.77 -4.22 5.70
N SER A 213 1.93 -3.34 5.17
CA SER A 213 1.06 -3.62 4.04
C SER A 213 1.49 -2.75 2.86
N ASN A 214 2.12 -3.35 1.87
CA ASN A 214 2.49 -2.66 0.63
C ASN A 214 1.45 -2.99 -0.44
N GLU A 215 0.27 -2.38 -0.30
CA GLU A 215 -0.78 -2.54 -1.30
C GLU A 215 -0.37 -1.88 -2.61
N PRO A 216 -0.52 -2.58 -3.74
CA PRO A 216 -0.31 -1.94 -5.03
C PRO A 216 -1.30 -0.78 -5.19
N PRO A 217 -0.86 0.34 -5.76
CA PRO A 217 -1.74 1.48 -5.98
C PRO A 217 -3.01 1.07 -6.71
N SER A 218 -4.12 1.62 -6.26
CA SER A 218 -5.42 1.24 -6.80
C SER A 218 -5.87 2.10 -7.99
N ASP A 219 -5.26 3.25 -8.18
CA ASP A 219 -5.58 4.21 -9.22
C ASP A 219 -4.61 4.11 -10.42
N LEU A 220 -5.12 4.46 -11.60
CA LEU A 220 -4.36 4.40 -12.85
C LEU A 220 -3.13 5.32 -12.83
N LYS A 221 -3.25 6.51 -12.24
CA LYS A 221 -2.17 7.50 -12.18
C LYS A 221 -0.96 7.00 -11.37
N SER A 222 -1.21 6.44 -10.20
CA SER A 222 -0.16 5.90 -9.34
C SER A 222 0.48 4.64 -9.92
N ASN A 223 -0.32 3.75 -10.55
CA ASN A 223 0.20 2.60 -11.28
C ASN A 223 1.09 3.04 -12.46
N MET A 224 0.69 4.07 -13.21
CA MET A 224 1.51 4.64 -14.29
C MET A 224 2.83 5.22 -13.76
N ARG A 225 2.78 6.00 -12.68
CA ARG A 225 3.98 6.56 -12.06
C ARG A 225 4.94 5.45 -11.61
N ARG A 226 4.40 4.39 -10.99
CA ARG A 226 5.19 3.23 -10.57
C ARG A 226 5.80 2.49 -11.76
N ALA A 227 5.05 2.30 -12.83
CA ALA A 227 5.53 1.64 -14.05
C ALA A 227 6.62 2.45 -14.76
N LEU A 228 6.56 3.79 -14.70
CA LEU A 228 7.54 4.67 -15.31
C LEU A 228 8.78 4.93 -14.42
N ALA A 229 8.69 4.71 -13.11
CA ALA A 229 9.76 5.02 -12.16
C ALA A 229 11.13 4.40 -12.49
N PRO A 230 11.23 3.15 -13.00
CA PRO A 230 12.51 2.54 -13.39
C PRO A 230 13.17 3.19 -14.61
N PHE A 231 12.42 3.95 -15.40
CA PHE A 231 12.86 4.53 -16.67
C PHE A 231 13.25 5.99 -16.49
N SER A 232 14.46 6.24 -15.94
CA SER A 232 15.01 7.59 -15.87
C SER A 232 15.39 8.10 -17.26
N GLN A 233 15.56 9.42 -17.41
CA GLN A 233 15.98 10.03 -18.67
C GLN A 233 17.31 9.43 -19.17
N ASP A 234 18.24 9.14 -18.27
CA ASP A 234 19.54 8.52 -18.61
C ASP A 234 19.38 7.10 -19.20
N VAL A 235 18.41 6.34 -18.68
CA VAL A 235 18.12 4.99 -19.22
C VAL A 235 17.53 5.09 -20.60
N LEU A 236 16.63 6.04 -20.85
CA LEU A 236 16.03 6.28 -22.16
C LEU A 236 17.09 6.73 -23.18
N ASP A 237 17.99 7.63 -22.78
CA ASP A 237 19.02 8.16 -23.66
C ASP A 237 20.09 7.12 -24.04
N ARG A 238 20.37 6.16 -23.13
CA ARG A 238 21.32 5.04 -23.41
C ARG A 238 20.71 3.91 -24.24
N SER A 239 19.40 3.77 -24.23
CA SER A 239 18.72 2.59 -24.80
C SER A 239 18.42 2.72 -26.30
N THR A 240 18.54 3.92 -26.89
CA THR A 240 18.13 4.13 -28.26
C THR A 240 18.91 5.27 -28.95
N THR A 241 18.92 5.25 -30.29
CA THR A 241 19.49 6.34 -31.12
C THR A 241 18.51 7.52 -31.16
N GLU A 242 19.03 8.75 -31.36
CA GLU A 242 18.22 9.98 -31.42
C GLU A 242 17.07 9.90 -32.43
N GLU A 243 17.30 9.26 -33.59
CA GLU A 243 16.28 9.10 -34.65
C GLU A 243 15.08 8.26 -34.21
N LYS A 244 15.27 7.33 -33.28
CA LYS A 244 14.23 6.41 -32.80
C LYS A 244 13.69 6.79 -31.42
N LYS A 245 14.23 7.82 -30.80
CA LYS A 245 13.91 8.21 -29.42
C LYS A 245 12.42 8.48 -29.22
N THR A 246 11.80 9.23 -30.12
CA THR A 246 10.37 9.56 -30.05
C THR A 246 9.50 8.31 -30.12
N VAL A 247 9.80 7.40 -31.06
CA VAL A 247 9.05 6.14 -31.21
C VAL A 247 9.24 5.24 -29.99
N HIS A 248 10.49 5.11 -29.51
CA HIS A 248 10.80 4.32 -28.32
C HIS A 248 10.06 4.81 -27.08
N THR A 249 10.07 6.13 -26.84
CA THR A 249 9.36 6.74 -25.72
C THR A 249 7.84 6.54 -25.82
N ALA A 250 7.27 6.68 -27.02
CA ALA A 250 5.85 6.44 -27.24
C ALA A 250 5.45 4.97 -27.00
N VAL A 251 6.26 4.01 -27.47
CA VAL A 251 6.03 2.59 -27.23
C VAL A 251 6.16 2.23 -25.75
N LEU A 252 7.17 2.76 -25.07
CA LEU A 252 7.36 2.56 -23.64
C LEU A 252 6.18 3.11 -22.82
N PHE A 253 5.73 4.32 -23.14
CA PHE A 253 4.56 4.92 -22.51
C PHE A 253 3.30 4.06 -22.73
N ALA A 254 3.06 3.62 -23.96
CA ALA A 254 1.93 2.75 -24.28
C ALA A 254 1.99 1.42 -23.51
N LEU A 255 3.18 0.83 -23.36
CA LEU A 255 3.40 -0.40 -22.59
C LEU A 255 3.10 -0.19 -21.10
N CYS A 256 3.63 0.88 -20.50
CA CYS A 256 3.37 1.24 -19.10
C CYS A 256 1.88 1.54 -18.86
N PHE A 257 1.22 2.20 -19.82
CA PHE A 257 -0.21 2.48 -19.75
C PHE A 257 -1.03 1.18 -19.82
N TYR A 258 -0.73 0.29 -20.76
CA TYR A 258 -1.38 -1.00 -20.87
C TYR A 258 -1.19 -1.87 -19.63
N HIS A 259 0.04 -1.92 -19.10
CA HIS A 259 0.33 -2.58 -17.82
C HIS A 259 -0.52 -2.04 -16.68
N SER A 260 -0.60 -0.71 -16.56
CA SER A 260 -1.39 -0.05 -15.51
C SER A 260 -2.90 -0.30 -15.64
N LEU A 261 -3.41 -0.37 -16.87
CA LEU A 261 -4.79 -0.79 -17.14
C LEU A 261 -5.06 -2.23 -16.68
N LEU A 262 -4.16 -3.15 -16.99
CA LEU A 262 -4.30 -4.55 -16.57
C LEU A 262 -4.26 -4.70 -15.05
N LEU A 263 -3.38 -3.96 -14.36
CA LEU A 263 -3.36 -3.92 -12.89
C LEU A 263 -4.69 -3.39 -12.33
N GLY A 264 -5.22 -2.33 -12.90
CA GLY A 264 -6.52 -1.77 -12.51
C GLY A 264 -7.67 -2.76 -12.72
N ARG A 265 -7.61 -3.57 -13.75
CA ARG A 265 -8.64 -4.59 -14.02
C ARG A 265 -8.63 -5.77 -13.05
N LYS A 266 -7.50 -6.06 -12.41
CA LYS A 266 -7.42 -7.11 -11.38
C LYS A 266 -8.40 -6.91 -10.23
N LYS A 267 -8.81 -5.68 -9.94
CA LYS A 267 -9.80 -5.36 -8.89
C LYS A 267 -11.18 -5.97 -9.14
N PHE A 268 -11.54 -6.13 -10.40
CA PHE A 268 -12.88 -6.63 -10.78
C PHE A 268 -12.97 -8.15 -10.73
N GLY A 269 -11.88 -8.82 -10.36
CA GLY A 269 -11.84 -10.27 -10.22
C GLY A 269 -12.07 -11.02 -11.53
N VAL A 270 -12.01 -12.35 -11.43
CA VAL A 270 -12.62 -13.24 -12.42
C VAL A 270 -14.10 -13.24 -12.10
N GLY A 271 -14.91 -12.54 -12.86
CA GLY A 271 -16.37 -12.58 -12.69
C GLY A 271 -16.81 -14.04 -12.71
N ILE A 272 -17.24 -14.55 -11.56
CA ILE A 272 -18.04 -15.78 -11.51
C ILE A 272 -19.35 -15.36 -12.12
N GLY A 273 -19.52 -15.73 -13.39
CA GLY A 273 -20.65 -15.35 -14.19
C GLY A 273 -21.95 -15.85 -13.57
N ILE A 274 -22.73 -14.92 -13.07
CA ILE A 274 -24.16 -15.09 -13.10
C ILE A 274 -24.60 -14.58 -14.47
N GLY A 275 -24.69 -15.50 -15.44
CA GLY A 275 -25.49 -15.34 -16.64
C GLY A 275 -24.97 -14.47 -17.80
N LEU A 276 -23.92 -13.72 -17.66
CA LEU A 276 -23.22 -13.01 -18.73
C LEU A 276 -21.77 -13.44 -18.70
N GLY A 277 -21.51 -14.56 -19.34
CA GLY A 277 -20.22 -15.20 -19.43
C GLY A 277 -19.17 -14.31 -20.04
N SER A 278 -18.50 -13.61 -19.23
CA SER A 278 -17.18 -13.13 -19.55
C SER A 278 -16.50 -12.77 -18.25
N GLY A 279 -16.09 -13.76 -17.54
CA GLY A 279 -14.82 -13.63 -16.89
C GLY A 279 -13.85 -13.33 -18.01
N LEU A 280 -13.73 -12.06 -18.37
CA LEU A 280 -12.76 -11.63 -19.36
C LEU A 280 -11.43 -12.16 -18.88
N GLY A 281 -10.88 -13.14 -19.57
CA GLY A 281 -9.64 -13.83 -19.25
C GLY A 281 -8.40 -12.94 -19.08
N TYR A 282 -8.58 -11.65 -19.23
CA TYR A 282 -7.60 -10.59 -19.02
C TYR A 282 -7.15 -10.40 -17.56
N CYS A 283 -7.91 -10.90 -16.58
CA CYS A 283 -7.52 -10.81 -15.17
C CYS A 283 -6.83 -12.09 -14.66
N ARG A 284 -6.84 -13.18 -15.46
CA ARG A 284 -6.17 -14.43 -15.13
C ARG A 284 -4.76 -14.45 -15.73
N GLY A 285 -3.78 -14.76 -14.90
CA GLY A 285 -2.42 -15.06 -15.36
C GLY A 285 -1.54 -13.85 -15.71
N TYR A 286 -1.99 -12.61 -15.47
CA TYR A 286 -1.10 -11.46 -15.59
C TYR A 286 -0.20 -11.38 -14.36
N SER A 287 1.02 -11.88 -14.49
CA SER A 287 2.01 -12.00 -13.41
C SER A 287 3.22 -11.05 -13.57
N PHE A 288 3.23 -10.21 -14.60
CA PHE A 288 4.35 -9.30 -14.82
C PHE A 288 4.31 -8.15 -13.83
N ASN A 289 5.38 -8.03 -13.06
CA ASN A 289 5.77 -6.80 -12.38
C ASN A 289 6.97 -6.25 -13.15
N MET A 290 6.82 -5.01 -13.66
CA MET A 290 7.97 -4.29 -14.19
C MET A 290 8.83 -3.79 -13.04
#